data_f185c61fcc853e8013e0e75ec5e37d5c
#
_entry.id   f185c61fcc853e8013e0e75ec5e37d5c
#
_cell.length_a   1.000
_cell.length_b   1.000
_cell.length_c   1.000
_cell.angle_alpha   90.00
_cell.angle_beta   90.00
_cell.angle_gamma   90.00
#
_symmetry.space_group_name_H-M   'P 1'
#
loop_
_entity.id
_entity.type
_entity.pdbx_description
1 polymer ?
#
loop_
_entity_poly.entity_id
_entity_poly.type
_entity_poly.pdbx_seq_one_letter_code
_entity_poly.pdbx_strand_id
1 'polypeptide(L)'
;MKVFLNLLGIVVVIGLIFLISWDRKNIRWKAVGKAIIAQFVIAILLVKVPVGKMVVSAVSDGVTAVINCGQNGLSFVFGSLADSSASTGSIFIVQTLGNIIFVSALVSLLYYLGILGFVVKWIGKAVGKLMGTTEVESFVAVANMFLGQTDSPILVSKYIGNLTDSEILVILVSGMGSMSVSILGGYHALGIPMEYLLIASALVPVGSILVAKMLLPQTEPVQSITDVKMDNKGNNANVIDAIAEGAGTGMQMVIAIAASLVGIIGIVAVINMILGFAGISLEQIFSYVFAPFGFLMGLDTNQVLMEGAFLGNKLIVNEFVAFQDLGKILSTLDYRTGIVCSISLCGFANLSSLGICVSGIAVLCPEKKSTLSRLVFRAMLGGVFVSILSAMIVGLITLF
;
A
#
# COMPACT_ATOMS: atom_id res chain seq x y z
N MET A 1 -10.56 -3.26 -28.00
CA MET A 1 -10.73 -1.93 -27.36
C MET A 1 -10.12 -1.89 -25.97
N LYS A 2 -10.47 -2.80 -25.03
CA LYS A 2 -9.93 -2.82 -23.66
C LYS A 2 -8.38 -2.92 -23.60
N VAL A 3 -7.76 -3.76 -24.45
CA VAL A 3 -6.27 -3.85 -24.55
C VAL A 3 -5.64 -2.51 -24.90
N PHE A 4 -6.18 -1.83 -25.91
CA PHE A 4 -5.69 -0.52 -26.34
C PHE A 4 -5.82 0.53 -25.23
N LEU A 5 -6.96 0.56 -24.51
CA LEU A 5 -7.18 1.49 -23.41
C LEU A 5 -6.20 1.27 -22.25
N ASN A 6 -5.95 0.00 -21.86
CA ASN A 6 -4.96 -0.30 -20.81
C ASN A 6 -3.53 0.11 -21.21
N LEU A 7 -3.13 -0.17 -22.47
CA LEU A 7 -1.81 0.26 -22.96
C LEU A 7 -1.71 1.78 -22.97
N LEU A 8 -2.75 2.46 -23.49
CA LEU A 8 -2.84 3.92 -23.46
C LEU A 8 -2.78 4.44 -22.03
N GLY A 9 -3.49 3.78 -21.10
CA GLY A 9 -3.49 4.14 -19.68
C GLY A 9 -2.11 4.08 -19.06
N ILE A 10 -1.34 3.01 -19.30
CA ILE A 10 0.04 2.89 -18.84
C ILE A 10 0.89 4.06 -19.39
N VAL A 11 0.77 4.37 -20.67
CA VAL A 11 1.50 5.48 -21.29
C VAL A 11 1.08 6.82 -20.70
N VAL A 12 -0.22 7.04 -20.48
CA VAL A 12 -0.74 8.28 -19.88
C VAL A 12 -0.25 8.43 -18.44
N VAL A 13 -0.28 7.38 -17.62
CA VAL A 13 0.22 7.44 -16.23
C VAL A 13 1.71 7.74 -16.22
N ILE A 14 2.52 7.07 -17.04
CA ILE A 14 3.95 7.39 -17.20
C ILE A 14 4.15 8.83 -17.65
N GLY A 15 3.34 9.31 -18.59
CA GLY A 15 3.33 10.70 -19.04
C GLY A 15 2.98 11.71 -17.94
N LEU A 16 2.00 11.40 -17.09
CA LEU A 16 1.64 12.23 -15.94
C LEU A 16 2.79 12.30 -14.93
N ILE A 17 3.41 11.15 -14.61
CA ILE A 17 4.58 11.11 -13.72
C ILE A 17 5.73 11.96 -14.30
N PHE A 18 5.98 11.85 -15.62
CA PHE A 18 6.96 12.66 -16.33
C PHE A 18 6.64 14.17 -16.23
N LEU A 19 5.38 14.55 -16.38
CA LEU A 19 4.95 15.97 -16.33
C LEU A 19 5.18 16.60 -14.95
N ILE A 20 4.98 15.84 -13.87
CA ILE A 20 5.17 16.30 -12.48
C ILE A 20 6.57 16.05 -11.95
N SER A 21 7.47 15.45 -12.73
CA SER A 21 8.88 15.23 -12.37
C SER A 21 9.61 16.56 -12.14
N TRP A 22 10.45 16.60 -11.12
CA TRP A 22 11.30 17.78 -10.83
C TRP A 22 12.50 17.89 -11.76
N ASP A 23 12.97 16.77 -12.29
CA ASP A 23 14.14 16.73 -13.19
C ASP A 23 13.92 15.77 -14.35
N ARG A 24 13.11 16.20 -15.32
CA ARG A 24 12.72 15.40 -16.47
C ARG A 24 13.89 14.99 -17.35
N LYS A 25 14.98 15.80 -17.37
CA LYS A 25 16.15 15.57 -18.24
C LYS A 25 17.00 14.38 -17.75
N ASN A 26 17.04 14.16 -16.45
CA ASN A 26 17.85 13.12 -15.83
C ASN A 26 17.10 11.81 -15.58
N ILE A 27 15.87 11.66 -16.09
CA ILE A 27 15.13 10.39 -16.00
C ILE A 27 15.88 9.31 -16.79
N ARG A 28 16.23 8.22 -16.12
CA ARG A 28 16.93 7.07 -16.70
C ARG A 28 15.93 6.14 -17.40
N TRP A 29 15.55 6.45 -18.64
CA TRP A 29 14.53 5.70 -19.40
C TRP A 29 14.83 4.21 -19.54
N LYS A 30 16.12 3.79 -19.58
CA LYS A 30 16.51 2.37 -19.56
C LYS A 30 16.09 1.69 -18.25
N ALA A 31 16.18 2.38 -17.10
CA ALA A 31 15.72 1.85 -15.82
C ALA A 31 14.19 1.79 -15.75
N VAL A 32 13.52 2.83 -16.27
CA VAL A 32 12.05 2.85 -16.41
C VAL A 32 11.55 1.65 -17.22
N GLY A 33 12.13 1.41 -18.40
CA GLY A 33 11.77 0.26 -19.24
C GLY A 33 12.01 -1.09 -18.54
N LYS A 34 13.16 -1.27 -17.86
CA LYS A 34 13.43 -2.47 -17.07
C LYS A 34 12.40 -2.69 -15.97
N ALA A 35 12.01 -1.63 -15.26
CA ALA A 35 11.04 -1.71 -14.18
C ALA A 35 9.64 -2.08 -14.68
N ILE A 36 9.20 -1.49 -15.80
CA ILE A 36 7.92 -1.85 -16.43
C ILE A 36 7.93 -3.32 -16.86
N ILE A 37 8.99 -3.77 -17.53
CA ILE A 37 9.14 -5.18 -17.92
C ILE A 37 9.10 -6.08 -16.69
N ALA A 38 9.81 -5.71 -15.61
CA ALA A 38 9.80 -6.48 -14.38
C ALA A 38 8.41 -6.57 -13.75
N GLN A 39 7.65 -5.47 -13.71
CA GLN A 39 6.26 -5.49 -13.23
C GLN A 39 5.37 -6.39 -14.09
N PHE A 40 5.52 -6.36 -15.42
CA PHE A 40 4.80 -7.28 -16.31
C PHE A 40 5.18 -8.74 -16.04
N VAL A 41 6.46 -9.04 -15.90
CA VAL A 41 6.95 -10.39 -15.60
C VAL A 41 6.38 -10.89 -14.27
N ILE A 42 6.47 -10.09 -13.21
CA ILE A 42 5.92 -10.44 -11.90
C ILE A 42 4.40 -10.68 -12.02
N ALA A 43 3.68 -9.77 -12.64
CA ALA A 43 2.22 -9.89 -12.79
C ALA A 43 1.82 -11.13 -13.63
N ILE A 44 2.52 -11.42 -14.74
CA ILE A 44 2.29 -12.63 -15.54
C ILE A 44 2.54 -13.88 -14.72
N LEU A 45 3.67 -13.92 -13.98
CA LEU A 45 4.00 -15.05 -13.13
C LEU A 45 2.92 -15.32 -12.08
N LEU A 46 2.42 -14.29 -11.41
CA LEU A 46 1.45 -14.44 -10.33
C LEU A 46 0.02 -14.68 -10.84
N VAL A 47 -0.37 -14.06 -11.97
CA VAL A 47 -1.76 -14.08 -12.46
C VAL A 47 -2.02 -15.15 -13.53
N LYS A 48 -1.02 -15.54 -14.33
CA LYS A 48 -1.21 -16.45 -15.48
C LYS A 48 -0.49 -17.78 -15.36
N VAL A 49 0.74 -17.77 -14.85
CA VAL A 49 1.54 -18.99 -14.78
C VAL A 49 0.99 -19.93 -13.71
N PRO A 50 0.70 -21.22 -14.01
CA PRO A 50 0.10 -22.14 -13.04
C PRO A 50 0.86 -22.27 -11.73
N VAL A 51 2.21 -22.34 -11.79
CA VAL A 51 3.06 -22.40 -10.60
C VAL A 51 2.93 -21.13 -9.76
N GLY A 52 2.90 -19.95 -10.40
CA GLY A 52 2.73 -18.68 -9.71
C GLY A 52 1.36 -18.56 -9.03
N LYS A 53 0.27 -18.97 -9.73
CA LYS A 53 -1.07 -19.04 -9.13
C LYS A 53 -1.10 -19.97 -7.92
N MET A 54 -0.50 -21.14 -8.03
CA MET A 54 -0.43 -22.11 -6.92
C MET A 54 0.32 -21.54 -5.73
N VAL A 55 1.43 -20.81 -5.95
CA VAL A 55 2.19 -20.14 -4.89
C VAL A 55 1.34 -19.04 -4.25
N VAL A 56 0.68 -18.18 -5.05
CA VAL A 56 -0.20 -17.12 -4.52
C VAL A 56 -1.34 -17.71 -3.71
N SER A 57 -2.01 -18.76 -4.21
CA SER A 57 -3.08 -19.45 -3.49
C SER A 57 -2.58 -20.04 -2.18
N ALA A 58 -1.47 -20.80 -2.21
CA ALA A 58 -0.91 -21.41 -1.00
C ALA A 58 -0.49 -20.36 0.05
N VAL A 59 0.11 -19.25 -0.37
CA VAL A 59 0.45 -18.14 0.52
C VAL A 59 -0.81 -17.46 1.05
N SER A 60 -1.83 -17.25 0.19
CA SER A 60 -3.12 -16.70 0.58
C SER A 60 -3.81 -17.55 1.64
N ASP A 61 -3.87 -18.86 1.42
CA ASP A 61 -4.46 -19.82 2.38
C ASP A 61 -3.70 -19.81 3.69
N GLY A 62 -2.36 -19.81 3.63
CA GLY A 62 -1.49 -19.74 4.81
C GLY A 62 -1.68 -18.45 5.60
N VAL A 63 -1.68 -17.30 4.93
CA VAL A 63 -1.90 -15.99 5.57
C VAL A 63 -3.30 -15.90 6.17
N THR A 64 -4.31 -16.37 5.45
CA THR A 64 -5.70 -16.40 5.93
C THR A 64 -5.84 -17.30 7.15
N ALA A 65 -5.25 -18.50 7.13
CA ALA A 65 -5.26 -19.40 8.26
C ALA A 65 -4.61 -18.78 9.51
N VAL A 66 -3.49 -18.09 9.31
CA VAL A 66 -2.80 -17.37 10.40
C VAL A 66 -3.66 -16.22 10.93
N ILE A 67 -4.26 -15.41 10.06
CA ILE A 67 -5.16 -14.32 10.47
C ILE A 67 -6.35 -14.85 11.26
N ASN A 68 -6.90 -16.00 10.88
CA ASN A 68 -8.00 -16.65 11.58
C ASN A 68 -7.61 -17.12 13.00
N CYS A 69 -6.33 -17.40 13.27
CA CYS A 69 -5.87 -17.68 14.63
C CYS A 69 -6.08 -16.47 15.57
N GLY A 70 -6.01 -15.25 15.04
CA GLY A 70 -6.28 -14.03 15.80
C GLY A 70 -7.69 -13.93 16.32
N GLN A 71 -8.66 -14.60 15.66
CA GLN A 71 -10.06 -14.62 16.09
C GLN A 71 -10.22 -15.25 17.48
N ASN A 72 -9.36 -16.20 17.87
CA ASN A 72 -9.38 -16.79 19.22
C ASN A 72 -9.08 -15.73 20.29
N GLY A 73 -8.09 -14.87 20.05
CA GLY A 73 -7.76 -13.77 20.96
C GLY A 73 -8.87 -12.72 21.03
N LEU A 74 -9.43 -12.36 19.86
CA LEU A 74 -10.54 -11.40 19.79
C LEU A 74 -11.77 -11.91 20.50
N SER A 75 -12.15 -13.18 20.30
CA SER A 75 -13.31 -13.80 20.96
C SER A 75 -13.10 -13.90 22.48
N PHE A 76 -11.88 -14.16 22.93
CA PHE A 76 -11.55 -14.19 24.35
C PHE A 76 -11.67 -12.81 25.01
N VAL A 77 -11.17 -11.75 24.34
CA VAL A 77 -11.13 -10.39 24.91
C VAL A 77 -12.47 -9.67 24.77
N PHE A 78 -13.12 -9.80 23.59
CA PHE A 78 -14.30 -9.02 23.25
C PHE A 78 -15.62 -9.82 23.33
N GLY A 79 -15.55 -11.13 23.54
CA GLY A 79 -16.73 -11.99 23.65
C GLY A 79 -17.63 -11.92 22.42
N SER A 80 -18.91 -11.71 22.62
CA SER A 80 -19.92 -11.62 21.56
C SER A 80 -19.73 -10.44 20.60
N LEU A 81 -18.98 -9.40 20.98
CA LEU A 81 -18.67 -8.28 20.08
C LEU A 81 -17.77 -8.69 18.93
N ALA A 82 -17.01 -9.79 19.09
CA ALA A 82 -16.17 -10.33 18.03
C ALA A 82 -16.97 -11.19 17.00
N ASP A 83 -18.23 -11.51 17.30
CA ASP A 83 -19.11 -12.30 16.43
C ASP A 83 -20.09 -11.41 15.68
N SER A 84 -19.96 -11.37 14.36
CA SER A 84 -20.84 -10.58 13.49
C SER A 84 -22.28 -11.09 13.43
N SER A 85 -22.53 -12.34 13.86
CA SER A 85 -23.86 -12.94 13.95
C SER A 85 -24.58 -12.64 15.26
N ALA A 86 -23.89 -12.06 16.23
CA ALA A 86 -24.46 -11.67 17.52
C ALA A 86 -25.50 -10.53 17.35
N SER A 87 -26.40 -10.40 18.35
CA SER A 87 -27.45 -9.38 18.34
C SER A 87 -26.94 -7.93 18.29
N THR A 88 -25.65 -7.71 18.61
CA THR A 88 -24.97 -6.41 18.51
C THR A 88 -24.67 -5.98 17.06
N GLY A 89 -24.79 -6.88 16.08
CA GLY A 89 -24.44 -6.64 14.68
C GLY A 89 -22.94 -6.49 14.46
N SER A 90 -22.57 -5.94 13.31
CA SER A 90 -21.17 -5.75 12.93
C SER A 90 -20.57 -4.51 13.60
N ILE A 91 -19.51 -4.74 14.39
CA ILE A 91 -18.74 -3.68 15.07
C ILE A 91 -17.36 -3.59 14.38
N PHE A 92 -17.21 -2.60 13.49
CA PHE A 92 -16.06 -2.42 12.61
C PHE A 92 -14.71 -2.44 13.35
N ILE A 93 -14.60 -1.72 14.48
CA ILE A 93 -13.36 -1.62 15.24
C ILE A 93 -12.91 -2.97 15.82
N VAL A 94 -13.83 -3.85 16.16
CA VAL A 94 -13.53 -5.16 16.73
C VAL A 94 -13.34 -6.21 15.65
N GLN A 95 -14.31 -6.34 14.74
CA GLN A 95 -14.38 -7.45 13.80
C GLN A 95 -13.48 -7.24 12.58
N THR A 96 -13.30 -5.98 12.13
CA THR A 96 -12.44 -5.66 10.97
C THR A 96 -11.04 -5.26 11.41
N LEU A 97 -10.93 -4.30 12.34
CA LEU A 97 -9.62 -3.78 12.75
C LEU A 97 -8.95 -4.61 13.85
N GLY A 98 -9.70 -5.37 14.65
CA GLY A 98 -9.15 -6.08 15.81
C GLY A 98 -8.02 -7.06 15.45
N ASN A 99 -8.10 -7.72 14.29
CA ASN A 99 -7.05 -8.63 13.83
C ASN A 99 -5.69 -7.93 13.61
N ILE A 100 -5.66 -6.62 13.41
CA ILE A 100 -4.41 -5.84 13.29
C ILE A 100 -3.55 -6.04 14.54
N ILE A 101 -4.15 -6.14 15.73
CA ILE A 101 -3.44 -6.35 17.00
C ILE A 101 -2.63 -7.65 16.97
N PHE A 102 -3.29 -8.74 16.59
CA PHE A 102 -2.65 -10.05 16.52
C PHE A 102 -1.58 -10.11 15.43
N VAL A 103 -1.90 -9.63 14.22
CA VAL A 103 -0.95 -9.67 13.10
C VAL A 103 0.25 -8.78 13.35
N SER A 104 0.08 -7.62 14.00
CA SER A 104 1.20 -6.76 14.41
C SER A 104 2.09 -7.46 15.44
N ALA A 105 1.52 -8.15 16.41
CA ALA A 105 2.28 -8.96 17.38
C ALA A 105 3.07 -10.08 16.68
N LEU A 106 2.45 -10.77 15.70
CA LEU A 106 3.11 -11.82 14.94
C LEU A 106 4.24 -11.26 14.05
N VAL A 107 4.01 -10.15 13.38
CA VAL A 107 5.03 -9.48 12.54
C VAL A 107 6.23 -9.06 13.40
N SER A 108 5.99 -8.48 14.59
CA SER A 108 7.04 -8.12 15.55
C SER A 108 7.84 -9.34 16.02
N LEU A 109 7.15 -10.45 16.31
CA LEU A 109 7.77 -11.73 16.65
C LEU A 109 8.67 -12.25 15.51
N LEU A 110 8.15 -12.29 14.28
CA LEU A 110 8.91 -12.78 13.10
C LEU A 110 10.12 -11.88 12.81
N TYR A 111 9.98 -10.59 13.08
CA TYR A 111 11.07 -9.64 12.95
C TYR A 111 12.15 -9.88 14.02
N TYR A 112 11.75 -10.03 15.30
CA TYR A 112 12.65 -10.34 16.42
C TYR A 112 13.44 -11.63 16.20
N LEU A 113 12.79 -12.67 15.64
CA LEU A 113 13.42 -13.95 15.29
C LEU A 113 14.35 -13.84 14.07
N GLY A 114 14.39 -12.70 13.37
CA GLY A 114 15.19 -12.47 12.17
C GLY A 114 14.63 -13.10 10.90
N ILE A 115 13.49 -13.79 10.95
CA ILE A 115 12.86 -14.45 9.81
C ILE A 115 12.47 -13.42 8.75
N LEU A 116 11.74 -12.39 9.18
CA LEU A 116 11.29 -11.33 8.28
C LEU A 116 12.47 -10.53 7.72
N GLY A 117 13.45 -10.22 8.58
CA GLY A 117 14.67 -9.55 8.15
C GLY A 117 15.46 -10.32 7.08
N PHE A 118 15.55 -11.65 7.22
CA PHE A 118 16.18 -12.51 6.22
C PHE A 118 15.44 -12.43 4.86
N VAL A 119 14.10 -12.54 4.87
CA VAL A 119 13.27 -12.45 3.67
C VAL A 119 13.44 -11.09 2.97
N VAL A 120 13.32 -9.98 3.73
CA VAL A 120 13.48 -8.62 3.22
C VAL A 120 14.86 -8.41 2.62
N LYS A 121 15.92 -8.89 3.27
CA LYS A 121 17.30 -8.76 2.78
C LYS A 121 17.50 -9.44 1.43
N TRP A 122 17.00 -10.65 1.25
CA TRP A 122 17.18 -11.40 0.01
C TRP A 122 16.36 -10.83 -1.15
N ILE A 123 15.09 -10.53 -0.90
CA ILE A 123 14.23 -9.91 -1.93
C ILE A 123 14.77 -8.50 -2.24
N GLY A 124 15.18 -7.72 -1.24
CA GLY A 124 15.76 -6.40 -1.41
C GLY A 124 17.02 -6.40 -2.29
N LYS A 125 17.93 -7.37 -2.08
CA LYS A 125 19.11 -7.53 -2.95
C LYS A 125 18.73 -7.86 -4.40
N ALA A 126 17.72 -8.71 -4.61
CA ALA A 126 17.24 -9.04 -5.94
C ALA A 126 16.64 -7.80 -6.64
N VAL A 127 15.78 -7.06 -5.94
CA VAL A 127 15.16 -5.81 -6.45
C VAL A 127 16.23 -4.75 -6.71
N GLY A 128 17.18 -4.55 -5.80
CA GLY A 128 18.27 -3.58 -5.95
C GLY A 128 19.15 -3.87 -7.17
N LYS A 129 19.52 -5.14 -7.39
CA LYS A 129 20.26 -5.56 -8.57
C LYS A 129 19.47 -5.34 -9.87
N LEU A 130 18.16 -5.62 -9.84
CA LEU A 130 17.29 -5.44 -10.99
C LEU A 130 17.14 -3.96 -11.36
N MET A 131 16.89 -3.11 -10.34
CA MET A 131 16.60 -1.69 -10.51
C MET A 131 17.84 -0.82 -10.60
N GLY A 132 19.00 -1.30 -10.15
CA GLY A 132 20.24 -0.52 -10.06
C GLY A 132 20.14 0.62 -9.05
N THR A 133 19.49 0.37 -7.91
CA THR A 133 19.30 1.28 -6.78
C THR A 133 20.20 0.93 -5.62
N THR A 134 20.31 1.83 -4.62
CA THR A 134 21.06 1.54 -3.41
C THR A 134 20.42 0.41 -2.60
N GLU A 135 21.23 -0.24 -1.75
CA GLU A 135 20.69 -1.31 -0.88
C GLU A 135 19.62 -0.77 0.09
N VAL A 136 19.77 0.46 0.58
CA VAL A 136 18.79 1.10 1.47
C VAL A 136 17.45 1.29 0.78
N GLU A 137 17.45 1.83 -0.43
CA GLU A 137 16.21 2.05 -1.21
C GLU A 137 15.45 0.76 -1.49
N SER A 138 16.14 -0.24 -2.01
CA SER A 138 15.52 -1.53 -2.35
C SER A 138 15.10 -2.30 -1.11
N PHE A 139 15.89 -2.20 -0.04
CA PHE A 139 15.58 -2.81 1.24
C PHE A 139 14.29 -2.24 1.85
N VAL A 140 14.19 -0.91 1.95
CA VAL A 140 12.98 -0.27 2.51
C VAL A 140 11.77 -0.48 1.61
N ALA A 141 11.93 -0.42 0.28
CA ALA A 141 10.83 -0.69 -0.64
C ALA A 141 10.25 -2.09 -0.46
N VAL A 142 11.10 -3.10 -0.19
CA VAL A 142 10.66 -4.47 0.10
C VAL A 142 10.12 -4.59 1.53
N ALA A 143 10.77 -3.96 2.52
CA ALA A 143 10.30 -3.97 3.90
C ALA A 143 8.89 -3.40 4.05
N ASN A 144 8.55 -2.38 3.25
CA ASN A 144 7.23 -1.78 3.22
C ASN A 144 6.11 -2.75 2.82
N MET A 145 6.40 -3.85 2.11
CA MET A 145 5.41 -4.90 1.84
C MET A 145 4.91 -5.59 3.12
N PHE A 146 5.74 -5.59 4.17
CA PHE A 146 5.48 -6.32 5.41
C PHE A 146 5.15 -5.39 6.58
N LEU A 147 5.96 -4.35 6.76
CA LEU A 147 5.94 -3.50 7.95
C LEU A 147 5.10 -2.23 7.77
N GLY A 148 5.04 -1.68 6.53
CA GLY A 148 4.33 -0.44 6.24
C GLY A 148 5.18 0.82 6.41
N GLN A 149 4.54 1.97 6.20
CA GLN A 149 5.18 3.26 5.96
C GLN A 149 5.93 3.87 7.17
N THR A 150 5.58 3.47 8.39
CA THR A 150 6.20 4.01 9.63
C THR A 150 7.31 3.11 10.16
N ASP A 151 7.15 1.79 10.03
CA ASP A 151 8.04 0.83 10.67
C ASP A 151 9.23 0.48 9.78
N SER A 152 9.04 0.42 8.46
CA SER A 152 10.14 0.13 7.53
C SER A 152 11.28 1.15 7.59
N PRO A 153 11.05 2.48 7.74
CA PRO A 153 12.13 3.44 7.94
C PRO A 153 12.96 3.22 9.21
N ILE A 154 12.38 2.59 10.24
CA ILE A 154 13.09 2.28 11.48
C ILE A 154 14.30 1.37 11.19
N LEU A 155 14.14 0.42 10.26
CA LEU A 155 15.18 -0.53 9.87
C LEU A 155 16.44 0.13 9.31
N VAL A 156 16.28 1.31 8.75
CA VAL A 156 17.36 2.09 8.11
C VAL A 156 17.60 3.43 8.83
N SER A 157 17.07 3.60 10.03
CA SER A 157 17.13 4.86 10.79
C SER A 157 18.55 5.43 10.88
N LYS A 158 19.55 4.58 11.08
CA LYS A 158 20.98 4.96 11.13
C LYS A 158 21.50 5.60 9.84
N TYR A 159 20.84 5.39 8.72
CA TYR A 159 21.27 5.86 7.41
C TYR A 159 20.48 7.08 6.92
N ILE A 160 19.26 7.33 7.47
CA ILE A 160 18.32 8.36 6.98
C ILE A 160 18.98 9.74 6.89
N GLY A 161 19.80 10.10 7.86
CA GLY A 161 20.50 11.41 7.90
C GLY A 161 21.36 11.68 6.65
N ASN A 162 21.94 10.64 6.08
CA ASN A 162 22.88 10.74 4.95
C ASN A 162 22.22 10.47 3.58
N LEU A 163 20.94 10.12 3.56
CA LEU A 163 20.22 9.86 2.31
C LEU A 163 19.96 11.14 1.52
N THR A 164 20.06 11.03 0.21
CA THR A 164 19.68 12.08 -0.73
C THR A 164 18.16 12.26 -0.78
N ASP A 165 17.69 13.38 -1.29
CA ASP A 165 16.25 13.63 -1.50
C ASP A 165 15.58 12.56 -2.37
N SER A 166 16.29 12.06 -3.39
CA SER A 166 15.79 10.98 -4.26
C SER A 166 15.64 9.66 -3.50
N GLU A 167 16.56 9.32 -2.60
CA GLU A 167 16.46 8.12 -1.76
C GLU A 167 15.33 8.26 -0.72
N ILE A 168 15.20 9.42 -0.08
CA ILE A 168 14.07 9.74 0.83
C ILE A 168 12.74 9.63 0.07
N LEU A 169 12.66 10.10 -1.16
CA LEU A 169 11.43 9.97 -1.95
C LEU A 169 11.08 8.51 -2.24
N VAL A 170 12.05 7.63 -2.47
CA VAL A 170 11.80 6.17 -2.61
C VAL A 170 11.19 5.61 -1.32
N ILE A 171 11.73 5.97 -0.16
CA ILE A 171 11.20 5.56 1.15
C ILE A 171 9.73 5.98 1.29
N LEU A 172 9.43 7.25 1.02
CA LEU A 172 8.09 7.79 1.14
C LEU A 172 7.10 7.19 0.13
N VAL A 173 7.48 7.09 -1.16
CA VAL A 173 6.63 6.51 -2.21
C VAL A 173 6.37 5.03 -1.96
N SER A 174 7.39 4.27 -1.54
CA SER A 174 7.21 2.85 -1.23
C SER A 174 6.33 2.64 -0.01
N GLY A 175 6.45 3.49 1.01
CA GLY A 175 5.59 3.46 2.19
C GLY A 175 4.12 3.75 1.83
N MET A 176 3.88 4.81 1.05
CA MET A 176 2.52 5.19 0.66
C MET A 176 1.92 4.28 -0.42
N GLY A 177 2.73 3.68 -1.28
CA GLY A 177 2.27 2.74 -2.30
C GLY A 177 2.02 1.33 -1.78
N SER A 178 2.47 1.00 -0.58
CA SER A 178 2.36 -0.33 0.03
C SER A 178 1.22 -0.44 1.04
N MET A 179 0.97 -1.67 1.44
CA MET A 179 0.12 -2.03 2.58
C MET A 179 0.95 -2.92 3.51
N SER A 180 0.85 -2.72 4.83
CA SER A 180 1.47 -3.65 5.77
C SER A 180 0.70 -4.97 5.83
N VAL A 181 1.40 -6.06 6.13
CA VAL A 181 0.76 -7.38 6.36
C VAL A 181 -0.25 -7.30 7.50
N SER A 182 0.01 -6.46 8.50
CA SER A 182 -0.90 -6.26 9.65
C SER A 182 -2.31 -5.80 9.24
N ILE A 183 -2.43 -5.06 8.14
CA ILE A 183 -3.71 -4.48 7.68
C ILE A 183 -4.43 -5.40 6.69
N LEU A 184 -3.73 -6.32 6.02
CA LEU A 184 -4.34 -7.21 5.02
C LEU A 184 -5.53 -8.01 5.59
N GLY A 185 -5.45 -8.41 6.87
CA GLY A 185 -6.55 -9.07 7.55
C GLY A 185 -7.81 -8.23 7.64
N GLY A 186 -7.66 -6.91 7.86
CA GLY A 186 -8.76 -5.96 7.86
C GLY A 186 -9.44 -5.85 6.49
N TYR A 187 -8.68 -5.74 5.41
CA TYR A 187 -9.25 -5.70 4.06
C TYR A 187 -9.91 -7.02 3.66
N HIS A 188 -9.29 -8.15 4.07
CA HIS A 188 -9.89 -9.46 3.84
C HIS A 188 -11.23 -9.61 4.57
N ALA A 189 -11.33 -9.12 5.80
CA ALA A 189 -12.59 -9.09 6.56
C ALA A 189 -13.68 -8.22 5.91
N LEU A 190 -13.30 -7.25 5.06
CA LEU A 190 -14.23 -6.48 4.24
C LEU A 190 -14.66 -7.21 2.94
N GLY A 191 -14.23 -8.46 2.75
CA GLY A 191 -14.59 -9.27 1.59
C GLY A 191 -13.61 -9.21 0.42
N ILE A 192 -12.45 -8.58 0.58
CA ILE A 192 -11.43 -8.53 -0.49
C ILE A 192 -10.62 -9.83 -0.50
N PRO A 193 -10.51 -10.54 -1.63
CA PRO A 193 -9.71 -11.76 -1.72
C PRO A 193 -8.25 -11.51 -1.37
N MET A 194 -7.69 -12.33 -0.48
CA MET A 194 -6.29 -12.20 -0.04
C MET A 194 -5.31 -12.29 -1.22
N GLU A 195 -5.63 -13.10 -2.24
CA GLU A 195 -4.84 -13.22 -3.47
C GLU A 195 -4.64 -11.87 -4.17
N TYR A 196 -5.70 -11.02 -4.25
CA TYR A 196 -5.62 -9.71 -4.91
C TYR A 196 -4.67 -8.77 -4.15
N LEU A 197 -4.75 -8.81 -2.81
CA LEU A 197 -3.90 -8.02 -1.92
C LEU A 197 -2.43 -8.45 -2.02
N LEU A 198 -2.16 -9.75 -2.08
CA LEU A 198 -0.80 -10.31 -2.23
C LEU A 198 -0.20 -9.97 -3.59
N ILE A 199 -0.97 -10.06 -4.68
CA ILE A 199 -0.52 -9.67 -6.02
C ILE A 199 -0.17 -8.18 -6.04
N ALA A 200 -1.02 -7.32 -5.46
CA ALA A 200 -0.73 -5.90 -5.33
C ALA A 200 0.58 -5.65 -4.57
N SER A 201 0.73 -6.27 -3.39
CA SER A 201 1.93 -6.13 -2.55
C SER A 201 3.21 -6.54 -3.28
N ALA A 202 3.17 -7.61 -4.07
CA ALA A 202 4.34 -8.08 -4.83
C ALA A 202 4.80 -7.10 -5.93
N LEU A 203 3.91 -6.26 -6.45
CA LEU A 203 4.23 -5.26 -7.48
C LEU A 203 4.80 -3.96 -6.91
N VAL A 204 4.53 -3.66 -5.63
CA VAL A 204 4.89 -2.39 -4.99
C VAL A 204 6.39 -2.09 -5.01
N PRO A 205 7.34 -2.97 -4.65
CA PRO A 205 8.74 -2.59 -4.57
C PRO A 205 9.30 -2.06 -5.88
N VAL A 206 9.00 -2.74 -6.99
CA VAL A 206 9.45 -2.33 -8.32
C VAL A 206 8.71 -1.09 -8.79
N GLY A 207 7.39 -1.02 -8.58
CA GLY A 207 6.56 0.12 -8.96
C GLY A 207 6.91 1.39 -8.21
N SER A 208 7.15 1.30 -6.91
CA SER A 208 7.50 2.46 -6.08
C SER A 208 8.87 3.04 -6.43
N ILE A 209 9.86 2.19 -6.65
CA ILE A 209 11.19 2.63 -7.12
C ILE A 209 11.06 3.30 -8.49
N LEU A 210 10.33 2.69 -9.43
CA LEU A 210 10.07 3.25 -10.75
C LEU A 210 9.49 4.66 -10.66
N VAL A 211 8.39 4.80 -9.94
CA VAL A 211 7.66 6.07 -9.82
C VAL A 211 8.50 7.11 -9.09
N ALA A 212 9.14 6.76 -7.97
CA ALA A 212 9.97 7.69 -7.22
C ALA A 212 11.16 8.20 -8.05
N LYS A 213 11.85 7.30 -8.79
CA LYS A 213 13.00 7.68 -9.64
C LYS A 213 12.59 8.45 -10.90
N MET A 214 11.34 8.39 -11.31
CA MET A 214 10.81 9.29 -12.33
C MET A 214 10.42 10.65 -11.75
N LEU A 215 9.81 10.69 -10.56
CA LEU A 215 9.42 11.94 -9.89
C LEU A 215 10.63 12.78 -9.46
N LEU A 216 11.67 12.11 -8.95
CA LEU A 216 12.93 12.74 -8.55
C LEU A 216 14.11 11.80 -8.87
N PRO A 217 14.70 11.94 -10.07
CA PRO A 217 15.87 11.15 -10.47
C PRO A 217 17.07 11.35 -9.55
N GLN A 218 17.88 10.30 -9.40
CA GLN A 218 19.12 10.38 -8.64
C GLN A 218 20.20 11.10 -9.43
N THR A 219 20.56 12.30 -9.03
CA THR A 219 21.61 13.13 -9.64
C THR A 219 22.79 13.35 -8.69
N GLU A 220 22.54 13.25 -7.38
CA GLU A 220 23.56 13.40 -6.35
C GLU A 220 24.33 12.09 -6.15
N PRO A 221 25.62 12.15 -5.75
CA PRO A 221 26.37 10.96 -5.38
C PRO A 221 25.74 10.29 -4.16
N VAL A 222 25.54 8.97 -4.25
CA VAL A 222 25.00 8.17 -3.14
C VAL A 222 26.13 7.60 -2.29
N GLN A 223 25.89 7.49 -0.98
CA GLN A 223 26.78 6.73 -0.12
C GLN A 223 26.68 5.23 -0.46
N SER A 224 27.82 4.61 -0.72
CA SER A 224 27.87 3.16 -0.95
C SER A 224 27.70 2.44 0.39
N ILE A 225 26.47 2.04 0.69
CA ILE A 225 26.15 1.17 1.83
C ILE A 225 26.00 -0.22 1.26
N THR A 226 27.02 -1.07 1.47
CA THR A 226 27.12 -2.40 0.86
C THR A 226 26.48 -3.52 1.66
N ASP A 227 26.13 -3.28 2.91
CA ASP A 227 25.41 -4.23 3.77
C ASP A 227 24.56 -3.47 4.79
N VAL A 228 23.25 -3.44 4.59
CA VAL A 228 22.31 -2.87 5.55
C VAL A 228 22.25 -3.81 6.76
N LYS A 229 22.88 -3.38 7.87
CA LYS A 229 22.80 -4.12 9.13
C LYS A 229 21.49 -3.81 9.82
N MET A 230 20.63 -4.80 9.91
CA MET A 230 19.40 -4.74 10.67
C MET A 230 19.64 -5.02 12.14
N ASP A 231 18.96 -4.27 12.97
CA ASP A 231 18.81 -4.61 14.38
C ASP A 231 17.47 -5.32 14.56
N ASN A 232 17.48 -6.65 14.42
CA ASN A 232 16.26 -7.45 14.51
C ASN A 232 15.63 -7.46 15.91
N LYS A 233 16.41 -7.14 16.93
CA LYS A 233 15.94 -7.14 18.34
C LYS A 233 15.38 -5.80 18.77
N GLY A 234 15.86 -4.71 18.14
CA GLY A 234 15.50 -3.35 18.57
C GLY A 234 15.76 -3.17 20.06
N ASN A 235 14.75 -2.66 20.77
CA ASN A 235 14.80 -2.50 22.24
C ASN A 235 14.22 -3.71 23.02
N ASN A 236 13.79 -4.77 22.34
CA ASN A 236 13.10 -5.90 22.97
C ASN A 236 14.07 -6.80 23.70
N ALA A 237 13.80 -7.05 24.97
CA ALA A 237 14.61 -7.89 25.84
C ALA A 237 14.47 -9.38 25.51
N ASN A 238 13.29 -9.82 25.05
CA ASN A 238 12.98 -11.20 24.75
C ASN A 238 11.77 -11.33 23.80
N VAL A 239 11.43 -12.57 23.42
CA VAL A 239 10.32 -12.90 22.52
C VAL A 239 8.97 -12.38 23.03
N ILE A 240 8.71 -12.48 24.33
CA ILE A 240 7.44 -12.04 24.93
C ILE A 240 7.32 -10.51 24.87
N ASP A 241 8.41 -9.82 25.08
CA ASP A 241 8.49 -8.36 24.98
C ASP A 241 8.19 -7.89 23.56
N ALA A 242 8.79 -8.56 22.55
CA ALA A 242 8.50 -8.29 21.15
C ALA A 242 7.03 -8.51 20.78
N ILE A 243 6.39 -9.57 21.30
CA ILE A 243 4.96 -9.83 21.09
C ILE A 243 4.12 -8.72 21.74
N ALA A 244 4.45 -8.33 22.97
CA ALA A 244 3.71 -7.32 23.71
C ALA A 244 3.83 -5.93 23.05
N GLU A 245 5.05 -5.55 22.62
CA GLU A 245 5.29 -4.31 21.86
C GLU A 245 4.50 -4.29 20.55
N GLY A 246 4.55 -5.39 19.78
CA GLY A 246 3.81 -5.52 18.54
C GLY A 246 2.30 -5.45 18.74
N ALA A 247 1.75 -6.09 19.77
CA ALA A 247 0.34 -6.00 20.12
C ALA A 247 -0.06 -4.57 20.52
N GLY A 248 0.78 -3.89 21.31
CA GLY A 248 0.60 -2.49 21.68
C GLY A 248 0.57 -1.55 20.49
N THR A 249 1.51 -1.72 19.57
CA THR A 249 1.57 -0.97 18.29
C THR A 249 0.32 -1.24 17.44
N GLY A 250 -0.09 -2.50 17.32
CA GLY A 250 -1.33 -2.87 16.61
C GLY A 250 -2.58 -2.21 17.21
N MET A 251 -2.68 -2.17 18.55
CA MET A 251 -3.79 -1.49 19.21
C MET A 251 -3.79 0.02 18.97
N GLN A 252 -2.64 0.67 19.03
CA GLN A 252 -2.49 2.09 18.69
C GLN A 252 -2.94 2.37 17.26
N MET A 253 -2.59 1.49 16.31
CA MET A 253 -3.03 1.59 14.92
C MET A 253 -4.55 1.46 14.78
N VAL A 254 -5.17 0.51 15.48
CA VAL A 254 -6.64 0.34 15.51
C VAL A 254 -7.32 1.62 15.99
N ILE A 255 -6.85 2.19 17.09
CA ILE A 255 -7.41 3.43 17.66
C ILE A 255 -7.21 4.60 16.70
N ALA A 256 -6.02 4.73 16.10
CA ALA A 256 -5.71 5.81 15.17
C ALA A 256 -6.58 5.74 13.90
N ILE A 257 -6.78 4.54 13.34
CA ILE A 257 -7.66 4.32 12.19
C ILE A 257 -9.11 4.67 12.57
N ALA A 258 -9.61 4.16 13.69
CA ALA A 258 -10.98 4.43 14.12
C ALA A 258 -11.23 5.92 14.37
N ALA A 259 -10.32 6.61 15.05
CA ALA A 259 -10.41 8.05 15.30
C ALA A 259 -10.37 8.87 13.99
N SER A 260 -9.46 8.51 13.07
CA SER A 260 -9.36 9.13 11.76
C SER A 260 -10.65 8.95 10.95
N LEU A 261 -11.21 7.75 10.93
CA LEU A 261 -12.47 7.47 10.22
C LEU A 261 -13.63 8.30 10.78
N VAL A 262 -13.81 8.35 12.11
CA VAL A 262 -14.85 9.18 12.73
C VAL A 262 -14.70 10.65 12.33
N GLY A 263 -13.48 11.18 12.41
CA GLY A 263 -13.19 12.58 12.08
C GLY A 263 -13.44 12.90 10.61
N ILE A 264 -12.87 12.10 9.70
CA ILE A 264 -12.91 12.38 8.26
C ILE A 264 -14.32 12.14 7.70
N ILE A 265 -14.96 11.00 8.06
CA ILE A 265 -16.33 10.72 7.62
C ILE A 265 -17.29 11.81 8.12
N GLY A 266 -17.10 12.28 9.35
CA GLY A 266 -17.86 13.42 9.90
C GLY A 266 -17.67 14.70 9.08
N ILE A 267 -16.42 15.03 8.72
CA ILE A 267 -16.13 16.21 7.87
C ILE A 267 -16.73 16.03 6.46
N VAL A 268 -16.60 14.85 5.86
CA VAL A 268 -17.19 14.54 4.54
C VAL A 268 -18.72 14.70 4.61
N ALA A 269 -19.37 14.26 5.68
CA ALA A 269 -20.81 14.44 5.87
C ALA A 269 -21.20 15.93 5.94
N VAL A 270 -20.40 16.77 6.62
CA VAL A 270 -20.62 18.24 6.64
C VAL A 270 -20.44 18.83 5.23
N ILE A 271 -19.41 18.41 4.49
CA ILE A 271 -19.22 18.87 3.11
C ILE A 271 -20.39 18.44 2.23
N ASN A 272 -20.85 17.21 2.34
CA ASN A 272 -22.00 16.70 1.58
C ASN A 272 -23.31 17.40 1.95
N MET A 273 -23.48 17.80 3.21
CA MET A 273 -24.62 18.63 3.63
C MET A 273 -24.61 19.99 2.89
N ILE A 274 -23.44 20.61 2.76
CA ILE A 274 -23.28 21.90 2.04
C ILE A 274 -23.48 21.69 0.53
N LEU A 275 -22.85 20.69 -0.07
CA LEU A 275 -22.95 20.38 -1.50
C LEU A 275 -24.38 19.94 -1.89
N GLY A 276 -25.12 19.35 -0.94
CA GLY A 276 -26.51 18.93 -1.12
C GLY A 276 -27.46 20.07 -1.46
N PHE A 277 -27.17 21.33 -1.06
CA PHE A 277 -27.90 22.49 -1.53
C PHE A 277 -27.80 22.71 -3.05
N ALA A 278 -26.73 22.23 -3.66
CA ALA A 278 -26.54 22.26 -5.11
C ALA A 278 -26.94 20.93 -5.80
N GLY A 279 -27.47 19.95 -5.06
CA GLY A 279 -27.87 18.64 -5.58
C GLY A 279 -26.72 17.74 -5.97
N ILE A 280 -25.51 17.96 -5.42
CA ILE A 280 -24.30 17.18 -5.69
C ILE A 280 -23.70 16.63 -4.40
N SER A 281 -22.86 15.59 -4.51
CA SER A 281 -22.07 15.06 -3.40
C SER A 281 -20.58 15.04 -3.73
N LEU A 282 -19.75 14.92 -2.70
CA LEU A 282 -18.30 14.82 -2.86
C LEU A 282 -17.91 13.56 -3.65
N GLU A 283 -18.60 12.45 -3.40
CA GLU A 283 -18.42 11.18 -4.11
C GLU A 283 -18.74 11.32 -5.60
N GLN A 284 -19.80 12.08 -5.95
CA GLN A 284 -20.11 12.39 -7.35
C GLN A 284 -19.01 13.21 -8.01
N ILE A 285 -18.49 14.24 -7.31
CA ILE A 285 -17.37 15.04 -7.82
C ILE A 285 -16.16 14.12 -8.10
N PHE A 286 -15.81 13.26 -7.14
CA PHE A 286 -14.68 12.34 -7.29
C PHE A 286 -14.91 11.31 -8.38
N SER A 287 -16.13 10.80 -8.51
CA SER A 287 -16.43 9.83 -9.56
C SER A 287 -16.12 10.40 -10.95
N TYR A 288 -16.42 11.68 -11.20
CA TYR A 288 -16.10 12.33 -12.46
C TYR A 288 -14.61 12.71 -12.59
N VAL A 289 -13.98 13.20 -11.51
CA VAL A 289 -12.56 13.61 -11.51
C VAL A 289 -11.64 12.42 -11.78
N PHE A 290 -11.94 11.25 -11.19
CA PHE A 290 -11.13 10.04 -11.32
C PHE A 290 -11.64 9.05 -12.37
N ALA A 291 -12.82 9.28 -12.97
CA ALA A 291 -13.37 8.47 -14.06
C ALA A 291 -12.36 8.20 -15.21
N PRO A 292 -11.52 9.17 -15.63
CA PRO A 292 -10.52 8.91 -16.67
C PRO A 292 -9.59 7.73 -16.36
N PHE A 293 -9.25 7.49 -15.09
CA PHE A 293 -8.43 6.34 -14.72
C PHE A 293 -9.20 5.03 -14.86
N GLY A 294 -10.46 4.96 -14.43
CA GLY A 294 -11.31 3.79 -14.66
C GLY A 294 -11.48 3.47 -16.14
N PHE A 295 -11.68 4.49 -16.96
CA PHE A 295 -11.75 4.34 -18.42
C PHE A 295 -10.42 3.81 -19.00
N LEU A 296 -9.29 4.36 -18.57
CA LEU A 296 -7.95 3.92 -19.02
C LEU A 296 -7.58 2.52 -18.47
N MET A 297 -8.15 2.08 -17.36
CA MET A 297 -8.06 0.70 -16.90
C MET A 297 -8.88 -0.27 -17.76
N GLY A 298 -9.64 0.24 -18.73
CA GLY A 298 -10.48 -0.54 -19.64
C GLY A 298 -11.68 -1.18 -18.93
N LEU A 299 -12.21 -0.51 -17.91
CA LEU A 299 -13.47 -0.90 -17.25
C LEU A 299 -14.67 -0.59 -18.16
N ASP A 300 -15.78 -1.24 -17.91
CA ASP A 300 -17.01 -0.99 -18.66
C ASP A 300 -17.62 0.34 -18.24
N THR A 301 -18.37 0.99 -19.13
CA THR A 301 -18.86 2.36 -18.95
C THR A 301 -19.61 2.59 -17.62
N ASN A 302 -20.38 1.58 -17.19
CA ASN A 302 -21.11 1.60 -15.91
C ASN A 302 -20.18 1.46 -14.69
N GLN A 303 -18.97 0.97 -14.86
CA GLN A 303 -17.99 0.74 -13.80
C GLN A 303 -16.97 1.88 -13.69
N VAL A 304 -16.84 2.71 -14.73
CA VAL A 304 -15.87 3.82 -14.79
C VAL A 304 -16.11 4.86 -13.67
N LEU A 305 -17.36 5.27 -13.48
CA LEU A 305 -17.71 6.23 -12.42
C LEU A 305 -17.61 5.62 -11.02
N MET A 306 -17.94 4.33 -10.91
CA MET A 306 -17.76 3.56 -9.66
C MET A 306 -16.30 3.56 -9.23
N GLU A 307 -15.38 3.18 -10.14
CA GLU A 307 -13.94 3.19 -9.85
C GLU A 307 -13.44 4.61 -9.54
N GLY A 308 -13.95 5.61 -10.24
CA GLY A 308 -13.66 7.02 -9.94
C GLY A 308 -14.03 7.41 -8.51
N ALA A 309 -15.20 6.99 -8.04
CA ALA A 309 -15.64 7.22 -6.66
C ALA A 309 -14.72 6.50 -5.65
N PHE A 310 -14.33 5.25 -5.92
CA PHE A 310 -13.42 4.49 -5.05
C PHE A 310 -12.04 5.15 -4.94
N LEU A 311 -11.44 5.56 -6.06
CA LEU A 311 -10.17 6.28 -6.07
C LEU A 311 -10.25 7.61 -5.32
N GLY A 312 -11.36 8.33 -5.47
CA GLY A 312 -11.62 9.55 -4.73
C GLY A 312 -11.70 9.30 -3.22
N ASN A 313 -12.50 8.31 -2.78
CA ASN A 313 -12.62 7.93 -1.39
C ASN A 313 -11.27 7.49 -0.81
N LYS A 314 -10.48 6.68 -1.55
CA LYS A 314 -9.12 6.31 -1.15
C LYS A 314 -8.25 7.52 -0.89
N LEU A 315 -8.25 8.50 -1.79
CA LEU A 315 -7.34 9.64 -1.74
C LEU A 315 -7.69 10.62 -0.61
N ILE A 316 -8.98 10.91 -0.44
CA ILE A 316 -9.47 11.95 0.48
C ILE A 316 -9.73 11.39 1.87
N VAL A 317 -10.37 10.22 1.96
CA VAL A 317 -10.67 9.57 3.23
C VAL A 317 -9.55 8.60 3.58
N ASN A 318 -9.63 7.39 3.12
CA ASN A 318 -8.59 6.37 3.10
C ASN A 318 -9.05 5.12 2.32
N GLU A 319 -8.14 4.17 2.16
CA GLU A 319 -8.38 2.92 1.46
C GLU A 319 -9.38 2.00 2.17
N PHE A 320 -9.53 2.08 3.50
CA PHE A 320 -10.52 1.26 4.23
C PHE A 320 -11.94 1.55 3.79
N VAL A 321 -12.30 2.84 3.65
CA VAL A 321 -13.63 3.24 3.17
C VAL A 321 -13.86 2.76 1.75
N ALA A 322 -12.86 2.93 0.88
CA ALA A 322 -12.94 2.47 -0.50
C ALA A 322 -13.08 0.93 -0.58
N PHE A 323 -12.33 0.18 0.22
CA PHE A 323 -12.45 -1.28 0.30
C PHE A 323 -13.78 -1.74 0.92
N GLN A 324 -14.32 -1.01 1.89
CA GLN A 324 -15.64 -1.30 2.45
C GLN A 324 -16.73 -1.18 1.37
N ASP A 325 -16.66 -0.16 0.52
CA ASP A 325 -17.62 0.04 -0.55
C ASP A 325 -17.44 -0.99 -1.67
N LEU A 326 -16.18 -1.28 -2.06
CA LEU A 326 -15.87 -2.33 -3.02
C LEU A 326 -16.34 -3.71 -2.52
N GLY A 327 -16.07 -4.04 -1.26
CA GLY A 327 -16.41 -5.35 -0.67
C GLY A 327 -17.92 -5.66 -0.73
N LYS A 328 -18.79 -4.65 -0.56
CA LYS A 328 -20.25 -4.80 -0.64
C LYS A 328 -20.72 -5.27 -2.01
N ILE A 329 -19.99 -4.93 -3.08
CA ILE A 329 -20.40 -5.19 -4.46
C ILE A 329 -19.48 -6.15 -5.19
N LEU A 330 -18.35 -6.55 -4.59
CA LEU A 330 -17.30 -7.34 -5.25
C LEU A 330 -17.83 -8.65 -5.83
N SER A 331 -18.77 -9.32 -5.14
CA SER A 331 -19.41 -10.55 -5.60
C SER A 331 -20.27 -10.37 -6.86
N THR A 332 -20.64 -9.14 -7.21
CA THR A 332 -21.42 -8.82 -8.41
C THR A 332 -20.54 -8.44 -9.61
N LEU A 333 -19.23 -8.24 -9.37
CA LEU A 333 -18.27 -7.86 -10.40
C LEU A 333 -17.64 -9.10 -11.04
N ASP A 334 -17.28 -8.98 -12.31
CA ASP A 334 -16.44 -9.98 -12.95
C ASP A 334 -15.02 -10.01 -12.34
N TYR A 335 -14.31 -11.13 -12.50
CA TYR A 335 -12.98 -11.34 -11.96
C TYR A 335 -12.01 -10.21 -12.29
N ARG A 336 -12.02 -9.75 -13.56
CA ARG A 336 -11.10 -8.71 -14.01
C ARG A 336 -11.39 -7.37 -13.33
N THR A 337 -12.64 -6.97 -13.30
CA THR A 337 -13.05 -5.72 -12.64
C THR A 337 -12.72 -5.77 -11.14
N GLY A 338 -13.04 -6.89 -10.49
CA GLY A 338 -12.76 -7.08 -9.07
C GLY A 338 -11.28 -6.97 -8.72
N ILE A 339 -10.40 -7.64 -9.47
CA ILE A 339 -8.95 -7.58 -9.20
C ILE A 339 -8.35 -6.20 -9.55
N VAL A 340 -8.79 -5.55 -10.64
CA VAL A 340 -8.32 -4.23 -11.05
C VAL A 340 -8.69 -3.18 -10.00
N CYS A 341 -9.97 -3.12 -9.59
CA CYS A 341 -10.41 -2.20 -8.55
C CYS A 341 -9.71 -2.47 -7.22
N SER A 342 -9.54 -3.75 -6.83
CA SER A 342 -8.83 -4.08 -5.60
C SER A 342 -7.38 -3.60 -5.62
N ILE A 343 -6.64 -3.81 -6.71
CA ILE A 343 -5.23 -3.39 -6.81
C ILE A 343 -5.11 -1.87 -6.87
N SER A 344 -6.01 -1.15 -7.54
CA SER A 344 -6.00 0.31 -7.62
C SER A 344 -6.18 0.96 -6.25
N LEU A 345 -6.92 0.29 -5.36
CA LEU A 345 -7.18 0.75 -4.00
C LEU A 345 -6.07 0.39 -3.01
N CYS A 346 -5.16 -0.51 -3.35
CA CYS A 346 -4.04 -0.88 -2.49
C CYS A 346 -3.09 0.31 -2.24
N GLY A 347 -2.58 0.40 -1.00
CA GLY A 347 -1.59 1.40 -0.58
C GLY A 347 -2.17 2.56 0.23
N PHE A 348 -1.33 3.08 1.13
CA PHE A 348 -1.66 4.13 2.10
C PHE A 348 -1.62 5.56 1.52
N ALA A 349 -1.69 5.71 0.20
CA ALA A 349 -1.60 7.00 -0.47
C ALA A 349 -2.90 7.81 -0.32
N ASN A 350 -3.05 8.50 0.82
CA ASN A 350 -4.18 9.36 1.15
C ASN A 350 -3.72 10.60 1.93
N LEU A 351 -4.62 11.58 2.10
CA LEU A 351 -4.28 12.83 2.78
C LEU A 351 -3.86 12.65 4.24
N SER A 352 -4.46 11.70 4.97
CA SER A 352 -4.09 11.45 6.36
C SER A 352 -2.68 10.89 6.51
N SER A 353 -2.23 10.10 5.54
CA SER A 353 -0.88 9.52 5.52
C SER A 353 0.24 10.55 5.38
N LEU A 354 -0.03 11.75 4.88
CA LEU A 354 0.95 12.83 4.79
C LEU A 354 1.53 13.16 6.17
N GLY A 355 0.66 13.37 7.15
CA GLY A 355 1.06 13.66 8.52
C GLY A 355 1.76 12.47 9.18
N ILE A 356 1.23 11.27 8.99
CA ILE A 356 1.76 10.03 9.57
C ILE A 356 3.20 9.77 9.09
N CYS A 357 3.45 9.87 7.78
CA CYS A 357 4.79 9.68 7.22
C CYS A 357 5.80 10.72 7.73
N VAL A 358 5.43 12.00 7.69
CA VAL A 358 6.34 13.07 8.12
C VAL A 358 6.65 12.93 9.61
N SER A 359 5.64 12.77 10.46
CA SER A 359 5.86 12.67 11.90
C SER A 359 6.61 11.39 12.28
N GLY A 360 6.24 10.23 11.72
CA GLY A 360 6.87 8.95 12.03
C GLY A 360 8.36 8.93 11.68
N ILE A 361 8.73 9.41 10.48
CA ILE A 361 10.15 9.42 10.07
C ILE A 361 10.92 10.55 10.74
N ALA A 362 10.31 11.71 10.99
CA ALA A 362 10.98 12.84 11.65
C ALA A 362 11.37 12.54 13.10
N VAL A 363 10.70 11.61 13.80
CA VAL A 363 11.13 11.12 15.12
C VAL A 363 12.47 10.40 15.03
N LEU A 364 12.70 9.66 13.92
CA LEU A 364 13.96 8.92 13.71
C LEU A 364 15.11 9.82 13.30
N CYS A 365 14.82 10.89 12.55
CA CYS A 365 15.81 11.84 12.05
C CYS A 365 15.20 13.26 11.96
N PRO A 366 15.20 14.04 13.04
CA PRO A 366 14.60 15.38 13.09
C PRO A 366 15.14 16.35 12.04
N GLU A 367 16.41 16.20 11.68
CA GLU A 367 17.10 17.03 10.67
C GLU A 367 16.47 16.92 9.27
N LYS A 368 15.88 15.77 8.95
CA LYS A 368 15.20 15.52 7.67
C LYS A 368 13.73 15.97 7.63
N LYS A 369 13.18 16.53 8.72
CA LYS A 369 11.77 16.94 8.79
C LYS A 369 11.39 17.90 7.67
N SER A 370 12.23 18.86 7.34
CA SER A 370 11.99 19.82 6.24
C SER A 370 11.93 19.11 4.88
N THR A 371 12.88 18.21 4.61
CA THR A 371 12.92 17.39 3.39
C THR A 371 11.67 16.51 3.28
N LEU A 372 11.30 15.81 4.36
CA LEU A 372 10.10 14.98 4.41
C LEU A 372 8.83 15.79 4.10
N SER A 373 8.65 16.94 4.74
CA SER A 373 7.49 17.81 4.51
C SER A 373 7.42 18.34 3.08
N ARG A 374 8.56 18.62 2.45
CA ARG A 374 8.64 19.07 1.06
C ARG A 374 8.31 17.96 0.06
N LEU A 375 8.69 16.73 0.35
CA LEU A 375 8.55 15.59 -0.56
C LEU A 375 7.24 14.84 -0.40
N VAL A 376 6.60 14.90 0.78
CA VAL A 376 5.50 14.00 1.18
C VAL A 376 4.27 14.07 0.26
N PHE A 377 3.86 15.26 -0.17
CA PHE A 377 2.72 15.40 -1.08
C PHE A 377 2.99 14.72 -2.43
N ARG A 378 4.21 14.88 -2.94
CA ARG A 378 4.64 14.24 -4.17
C ARG A 378 4.75 12.72 -4.01
N ALA A 379 5.17 12.27 -2.85
CA ALA A 379 5.21 10.86 -2.50
C ALA A 379 3.80 10.25 -2.46
N MET A 380 2.81 10.98 -1.95
CA MET A 380 1.40 10.55 -1.97
C MET A 380 0.92 10.35 -3.41
N LEU A 381 1.12 11.33 -4.29
CA LEU A 381 0.79 11.18 -5.70
C LEU A 381 1.54 9.99 -6.32
N GLY A 382 2.82 9.82 -5.96
CA GLY A 382 3.62 8.67 -6.37
C GLY A 382 2.99 7.34 -5.95
N GLY A 383 2.55 7.21 -4.70
CA GLY A 383 1.87 6.01 -4.19
C GLY A 383 0.57 5.71 -4.92
N VAL A 384 -0.22 6.74 -5.25
CA VAL A 384 -1.42 6.59 -6.10
C VAL A 384 -1.06 6.05 -7.48
N PHE A 385 -0.03 6.59 -8.13
CA PHE A 385 0.40 6.11 -9.44
C PHE A 385 0.95 4.69 -9.40
N VAL A 386 1.59 4.26 -8.30
CA VAL A 386 2.04 2.88 -8.11
C VAL A 386 0.87 1.91 -8.18
N SER A 387 -0.21 2.18 -7.44
CA SER A 387 -1.40 1.31 -7.42
C SER A 387 -2.16 1.33 -8.75
N ILE A 388 -2.35 2.50 -9.36
CA ILE A 388 -3.02 2.64 -10.67
C ILE A 388 -2.23 1.93 -11.77
N LEU A 389 -0.90 2.10 -11.81
CA LEU A 389 -0.04 1.44 -12.80
C LEU A 389 -0.08 -0.08 -12.62
N SER A 390 -0.01 -0.57 -11.38
CA SER A 390 -0.12 -2.00 -11.06
C SER A 390 -1.48 -2.56 -11.50
N ALA A 391 -2.58 -1.84 -11.23
CA ALA A 391 -3.93 -2.21 -11.64
C ALA A 391 -4.06 -2.28 -13.17
N MET A 392 -3.49 -1.32 -13.90
CA MET A 392 -3.49 -1.33 -15.37
C MET A 392 -2.68 -2.49 -15.95
N ILE A 393 -1.52 -2.81 -15.38
CA ILE A 393 -0.68 -3.94 -15.80
C ILE A 393 -1.42 -5.26 -15.58
N VAL A 394 -1.97 -5.48 -14.39
CA VAL A 394 -2.75 -6.69 -14.09
C VAL A 394 -4.03 -6.74 -14.94
N GLY A 395 -4.72 -5.61 -15.08
CA GLY A 395 -5.90 -5.48 -15.93
C GLY A 395 -5.65 -5.82 -17.39
N LEU A 396 -4.47 -5.48 -17.93
CA LEU A 396 -4.06 -5.86 -19.28
C LEU A 396 -3.81 -7.37 -19.37
N ILE A 397 -3.11 -7.95 -18.41
CA ILE A 397 -2.78 -9.39 -18.38
C ILE A 397 -4.05 -10.25 -18.26
N THR A 398 -5.04 -9.79 -17.50
CA THR A 398 -6.31 -10.51 -17.31
C THR A 398 -7.21 -10.52 -18.54
N LEU A 399 -6.90 -9.75 -19.58
CA LEU A 399 -7.64 -9.75 -20.85
C LEU A 399 -7.27 -10.94 -21.77
N PHE A 400 -6.18 -11.59 -21.52
CA PHE A 400 -5.68 -12.77 -22.24
C PHE A 400 -5.80 -14.01 -21.37
#